data_d72671834e4dc9aae1cc2d9788399237
#
_entry.id   d72671834e4dc9aae1cc2d9788399237
#
_cell.length_a   1.000
_cell.length_b   1.000
_cell.length_c   1.000
_cell.angle_alpha   90.00
_cell.angle_beta   90.00
_cell.angle_gamma   90.00
#
_symmetry.space_group_name_H-M   'P 1'
#
loop_
_entity.id
_entity.type
_entity.pdbx_description
1 polymer ?
#
loop_
_entity_poly.entity_id
_entity_poly.type
_entity_poly.pdbx_seq_one_letter_code
_entity_poly.pdbx_strand_id
1 'polypeptide(L)' 'LGTSFQDLVSEVRFEIARQLLEDSRMEIIQIASLLGYSNASAFTRAFRRWSSTTPADWRKTAKRDMHGSTLLK' A
#
# COMPACT_ATOMS: atom_id res chain seq x y z
N LEU A 1 21.93 -2.35 13.87
CA LEU A 1 22.59 -3.48 13.32
C LEU A 1 21.64 -4.27 12.46
N GLY A 2 21.84 -4.34 11.22
CA GLY A 2 21.00 -5.11 10.34
C GLY A 2 19.93 -4.32 9.64
N THR A 3 19.40 -3.29 10.24
CA THR A 3 18.37 -2.48 9.58
C THR A 3 19.01 -1.22 9.01
N SER A 4 19.00 -1.10 7.70
CA SER A 4 19.52 0.08 7.06
C SER A 4 18.48 1.20 7.08
N PHE A 5 18.95 2.41 6.81
CA PHE A 5 18.05 3.55 6.70
C PHE A 5 16.99 3.31 5.63
N GLN A 6 17.39 2.71 4.51
CA GLN A 6 16.46 2.44 3.44
C GLN A 6 15.40 1.41 3.81
N ASP A 7 15.78 0.41 4.59
CA ASP A 7 14.81 -0.57 5.06
C ASP A 7 13.78 0.09 5.95
N LEU A 8 14.23 0.98 6.81
CA LEU A 8 13.33 1.71 7.69
C LEU A 8 12.37 2.59 6.90
N VAL A 9 12.89 3.29 5.90
CA VAL A 9 12.06 4.14 5.05
C VAL A 9 11.03 3.30 4.30
N SER A 10 11.44 2.14 3.82
CA SER A 10 10.53 1.25 3.10
C SER A 10 9.39 0.78 4.00
N GLU A 11 9.71 0.45 5.25
CA GLU A 11 8.67 0.02 6.19
C GLU A 11 7.66 1.13 6.44
N VAL A 12 8.14 2.36 6.61
CA VAL A 12 7.25 3.49 6.83
C VAL A 12 6.38 3.73 5.61
N ARG A 13 7.00 3.69 4.42
CA ARG A 13 6.24 3.89 3.19
C ARG A 13 5.17 2.82 3.01
N PHE A 14 5.51 1.60 3.32
CA PHE A 14 4.56 0.51 3.21
C PHE A 14 3.37 0.73 4.15
N GLU A 15 3.64 1.10 5.38
CA GLU A 15 2.57 1.35 6.34
C GLU A 15 1.63 2.46 5.87
N ILE A 16 2.20 3.56 5.39
CA ILE A 16 1.40 4.67 4.91
C ILE A 16 0.59 4.24 3.70
N ALA A 17 1.23 3.55 2.76
CA ALA A 17 0.55 3.08 1.56
C ALA A 17 -0.61 2.16 1.90
N ARG A 18 -0.36 1.23 2.80
CA ARG A 18 -1.36 0.28 3.23
C ARG A 18 -2.57 0.99 3.82
N GLN A 19 -2.33 1.94 4.69
CA GLN A 19 -3.40 2.68 5.31
C GLN A 19 -4.21 3.48 4.29
N LEU A 20 -3.52 4.13 3.38
CA LEU A 20 -4.22 4.92 2.36
C LEU A 20 -5.03 4.04 1.43
N LEU A 21 -4.51 2.86 1.12
CA LEU A 21 -5.24 1.93 0.26
C LEU A 21 -6.48 1.37 0.96
N GLU A 22 -6.38 1.15 2.25
CA GLU A 22 -7.47 0.55 3.02
C GLU A 22 -8.50 1.56 3.49
N ASP A 23 -8.04 2.73 3.90
CA ASP A 23 -8.90 3.68 4.60
C ASP A 23 -9.26 4.93 3.82
N SER A 24 -8.76 5.09 2.61
CA SER A 24 -9.07 6.29 1.85
C SER A 24 -9.46 5.92 0.43
N ARG A 25 -9.96 6.91 -0.31
CA ARG A 25 -10.31 6.71 -1.71
C ARG A 25 -9.28 7.32 -2.65
N MET A 26 -8.11 7.64 -2.14
CA MET A 26 -7.06 8.19 -2.97
C MET A 26 -6.71 7.22 -4.08
N GLU A 27 -6.49 7.77 -5.26
CA GLU A 27 -6.10 6.94 -6.39
C GLU A 27 -4.65 6.47 -6.22
N ILE A 28 -4.34 5.37 -6.85
CA ILE A 28 -3.01 4.79 -6.74
C ILE A 28 -1.92 5.80 -7.12
N ILE A 29 -2.18 6.57 -8.19
CA ILE A 29 -1.20 7.55 -8.63
C ILE A 29 -1.03 8.67 -7.60
N GLN A 30 -2.09 9.01 -6.89
CA GLN A 30 -2.00 10.02 -5.85
C GLN A 30 -1.17 9.51 -4.67
N ILE A 31 -1.38 8.28 -4.29
CA ILE A 31 -0.62 7.66 -3.21
C ILE A 31 0.85 7.58 -3.61
N ALA A 32 1.12 7.18 -4.84
CA ALA A 32 2.49 7.11 -5.34
C ALA A 32 3.18 8.46 -5.25
N SER A 33 2.50 9.50 -5.68
CA SER A 33 3.05 10.85 -5.65
C SER A 33 3.32 11.31 -4.22
N LEU A 34 2.39 11.02 -3.33
CA LEU A 34 2.51 11.39 -1.93
C LEU A 34 3.74 10.74 -1.30
N LEU A 35 4.03 9.52 -1.68
CA LEU A 35 5.16 8.79 -1.13
C LEU A 35 6.48 9.07 -1.84
N GLY A 36 6.45 9.93 -2.84
CA GLY A 36 7.68 10.36 -3.51
C GLY A 36 8.06 9.58 -4.75
N TYR A 37 7.16 8.78 -5.28
CA TYR A 37 7.43 8.03 -6.49
C TYR A 37 7.09 8.85 -7.72
N SER A 38 7.86 8.66 -8.78
CA SER A 38 7.69 9.44 -10.01
C SER A 38 6.39 9.10 -10.74
N ASN A 39 5.94 7.87 -10.60
CA ASN A 39 4.74 7.43 -11.30
C ASN A 39 4.17 6.21 -10.59
N ALA A 40 2.98 5.81 -11.01
CA ALA A 40 2.29 4.69 -10.38
C ALA A 40 3.03 3.36 -10.59
N SER A 41 3.72 3.22 -11.72
CA SER A 41 4.46 1.99 -11.99
C SER A 41 5.58 1.77 -11.00
N ALA A 42 6.31 2.84 -10.68
CA ALA A 42 7.41 2.75 -9.72
C ALA A 42 6.88 2.36 -8.35
N PHE A 43 5.77 2.98 -7.95
CA PHE A 43 5.13 2.64 -6.67
C PHE A 43 4.65 1.20 -6.67
N THR A 44 4.02 0.76 -7.75
CA THR A 44 3.50 -0.59 -7.84
C THR A 44 4.61 -1.62 -7.69
N ARG A 45 5.75 -1.37 -8.32
CA ARG A 45 6.90 -2.27 -8.19
C ARG A 45 7.37 -2.36 -6.75
N ALA A 46 7.50 -1.22 -6.11
CA ALA A 46 7.96 -1.18 -4.72
C ALA A 46 6.96 -1.90 -3.82
N PHE A 47 5.68 -1.66 -4.04
CA PHE A 47 4.64 -2.27 -3.23
C PHE A 47 4.65 -3.79 -3.38
N ARG A 48 4.85 -4.27 -4.61
CA ARG A 48 4.93 -5.71 -4.84
C ARG A 48 6.11 -6.34 -4.14
N ARG A 49 7.21 -5.62 -4.04
CA ARG A 49 8.36 -6.11 -3.30
C ARG A 49 8.06 -6.21 -1.81
N TRP A 50 7.29 -5.29 -1.29
CA TRP A 50 6.96 -5.28 0.14
C TRP A 50 5.91 -6.32 0.50
N SER A 51 4.91 -6.50 -0.34
CA SER A 51 3.72 -7.27 0.02
C SER A 51 3.43 -8.44 -0.89
N SER A 52 4.16 -8.58 -1.98
CA SER A 52 3.96 -9.61 -3.00
C SER A 52 2.66 -9.46 -3.78
N THR A 53 2.01 -8.31 -3.65
CA THR A 53 0.78 -8.06 -4.39
C THR A 53 0.77 -6.60 -4.85
N THR A 54 -0.14 -6.28 -5.78
CA THR A 54 -0.22 -4.91 -6.28
C THR A 54 -1.07 -4.06 -5.36
N PRO A 55 -0.88 -2.72 -5.42
CA PRO A 55 -1.73 -1.83 -4.63
C PRO A 55 -3.22 -1.99 -4.97
N ALA A 56 -3.53 -2.18 -6.23
CA ALA A 56 -4.93 -2.34 -6.65
C ALA A 56 -5.52 -3.61 -6.05
N ASP A 57 -4.77 -4.70 -6.09
CA ASP A 57 -5.24 -5.96 -5.51
C ASP A 57 -5.38 -5.86 -4.01
N TRP A 58 -4.44 -5.16 -3.36
CA TRP A 58 -4.49 -4.95 -1.92
C TRP A 58 -5.77 -4.23 -1.53
N ARG A 59 -6.08 -3.15 -2.25
CA ARG A 59 -7.29 -2.38 -1.97
C ARG A 59 -8.54 -3.23 -2.16
N LYS A 60 -8.56 -4.01 -3.22
CA LYS A 60 -9.68 -4.88 -3.51
C LYS A 60 -9.90 -5.90 -2.40
N THR A 61 -8.82 -6.51 -1.95
CA THR A 61 -8.88 -7.50 -0.88
C THR A 61 -9.30 -6.86 0.43
N ALA A 62 -8.78 -5.69 0.73
CA ALA A 62 -9.12 -4.99 1.96
C ALA A 62 -10.61 -4.65 2.01
N LYS A 63 -11.14 -4.16 0.90
CA LYS A 63 -12.56 -3.85 0.84
C LYS A 63 -13.40 -5.10 1.00
N ARG A 64 -12.98 -6.17 0.37
CA ARG A 64 -13.70 -7.43 0.47
C ARG A 64 -13.69 -7.95 1.90
N ASP A 65 -12.56 -7.86 2.57
CA ASP A 65 -12.44 -8.30 3.95
C ASP A 65 -13.36 -7.51 4.87
N MET A 66 -13.37 -6.21 4.70
CA MET A 66 -14.22 -5.36 5.52
C MET A 66 -15.68 -5.69 5.30
N HIS A 67 -16.05 -5.88 4.05
CA HIS A 67 -17.41 -6.22 3.69
C HIS A 67 -17.79 -7.57 4.27
N GLY A 68 -16.89 -8.54 4.17
CA GLY A 68 -17.12 -9.86 4.71
C GLY A 68 -17.31 -9.83 6.21
N SER A 69 -16.48 -9.08 6.91
CA SER A 69 -16.60 -8.94 8.35
C SER A 69 -17.95 -8.37 8.73
N THR A 70 -18.42 -7.38 8.00
CA THR A 70 -19.70 -6.76 8.26
C THR A 70 -20.82 -7.77 8.09
N LEU A 71 -20.74 -8.57 7.05
CA LEU A 71 -21.78 -9.56 6.79
C LEU A 71 -21.84 -10.64 7.86
N LEU A 72 -20.69 -10.98 8.42
CA LEU A 72 -20.67 -12.03 9.43
C LEU A 72 -21.26 -11.56 10.74
N LYS A 73 -21.37 -10.29 10.92
CA LYS A 73 -21.99 -9.75 12.11
C LYS A 73 -23.48 -9.60 11.93
#